data_2a196795c3e1177af0d0d51306591b72
#
_entry.id   2a196795c3e1177af0d0d51306591b72
#
_cell.length_a   1.000
_cell.length_b   1.000
_cell.length_c   1.000
_cell.angle_alpha   90.00
_cell.angle_beta   90.00
_cell.angle_gamma   90.00
#
_symmetry.space_group_name_H-M   'P 1'
#
loop_
_entity.id
_entity.type
_entity.pdbx_description
1 polymer ?
#
loop_
_entity_poly.entity_id
_entity_poly.type
_entity_poly.pdbx_seq_one_letter_code
_entity_poly.pdbx_strand_id
1 'polypeptide(L)'
;SVLMRDNKILEVTNCDLAVIGAELIDAKGMYVVPGGVEIHCHGGGGGDFMEGTEEAFRTAINAHMKHGTTSIFPTLSSSTVPMIEAAAETCTRLMAEPDSPVLGLHLEGHYLNIKMAGGQMPENIKDPDPNEYIPIVEKWNCIKRWDAAPELPGAMQFGKYITGKGIVA
;
A
#
# COMPACT_ATOMS: atom_id res chain seq x y z
N SER A 1 -20.72 23.27 -0.95
CA SER A 1 -19.97 23.06 0.30
C SER A 1 -19.76 21.57 0.57
N VAL A 2 -18.71 21.22 1.28
CA VAL A 2 -18.41 19.86 1.77
C VAL A 2 -18.26 19.92 3.28
N LEU A 3 -19.08 19.15 3.99
CA LEU A 3 -18.98 19.01 5.44
C LEU A 3 -18.23 17.73 5.77
N MET A 4 -17.19 17.86 6.58
CA MET A 4 -16.39 16.73 7.06
C MET A 4 -16.37 16.72 8.59
N ARG A 5 -16.29 15.52 9.16
CA ARG A 5 -15.98 15.34 10.58
C ARG A 5 -15.05 14.17 10.72
N ASP A 6 -13.95 14.38 11.44
CA ASP A 6 -12.83 13.46 11.51
C ASP A 6 -12.33 13.18 10.08
N ASN A 7 -12.22 11.93 9.67
CA ASN A 7 -11.78 11.52 8.33
C ASN A 7 -12.96 11.17 7.37
N LYS A 8 -14.19 11.65 7.67
CA LYS A 8 -15.38 11.28 6.89
C LYS A 8 -16.08 12.49 6.30
N ILE A 9 -16.48 12.36 5.03
CA ILE A 9 -17.39 13.29 4.37
C ILE A 9 -18.81 12.99 4.88
N LEU A 10 -19.45 13.96 5.53
CA LEU A 10 -20.79 13.84 6.04
C LEU A 10 -21.84 14.32 5.02
N GLU A 11 -21.52 15.39 4.28
CA GLU A 11 -22.44 15.97 3.32
C GLU A 11 -21.70 16.68 2.20
N VAL A 12 -22.24 16.61 1.00
CA VAL A 12 -21.84 17.40 -0.17
C VAL A 12 -23.06 18.09 -0.71
N THR A 13 -23.05 19.42 -0.77
CA THR A 13 -24.20 20.22 -1.22
C THR A 13 -23.78 21.40 -2.07
N ASN A 14 -24.69 21.89 -2.92
CA ASN A 14 -24.52 23.11 -3.70
C ASN A 14 -24.86 24.39 -2.89
N CYS A 15 -25.36 24.23 -1.67
CA CYS A 15 -25.70 25.34 -0.79
C CYS A 15 -24.56 25.62 0.20
N ASP A 16 -24.55 26.84 0.74
CA ASP A 16 -23.69 27.14 1.88
C ASP A 16 -24.24 26.44 3.13
N LEU A 17 -23.32 25.79 3.84
CA LEU A 17 -23.63 25.13 5.10
C LEU A 17 -23.16 26.02 6.26
N ALA A 18 -24.10 26.35 7.15
CA ALA A 18 -23.79 27.01 8.42
C ALA A 18 -23.84 25.97 9.54
N VAL A 19 -22.66 25.53 10.02
CA VAL A 19 -22.55 24.55 11.10
C VAL A 19 -21.86 25.20 12.29
N ILE A 20 -22.55 25.23 13.42
CA ILE A 20 -22.00 25.84 14.65
C ILE A 20 -20.80 25.01 15.13
N GLY A 21 -19.67 25.67 15.33
CA GLY A 21 -18.44 25.04 15.79
C GLY A 21 -17.60 24.37 14.70
N ALA A 22 -18.02 24.43 13.44
CA ALA A 22 -17.19 23.99 12.34
C ALA A 22 -16.12 25.04 11.97
N GLU A 23 -14.93 24.56 11.63
CA GLU A 23 -13.91 25.37 10.97
C GLU A 23 -14.29 25.55 9.50
N LEU A 24 -14.25 26.79 9.02
CA LEU A 24 -14.53 27.10 7.62
C LEU A 24 -13.20 27.22 6.84
N ILE A 25 -13.04 26.37 5.84
CA ILE A 25 -11.92 26.44 4.90
C ILE A 25 -12.44 26.96 3.56
N ASP A 26 -12.03 28.17 3.17
CA ASP A 26 -12.38 28.75 1.88
C ASP A 26 -11.47 28.16 0.78
N ALA A 27 -12.04 27.35 -0.09
CA ALA A 27 -11.34 26.76 -1.23
C ALA A 27 -11.08 27.77 -2.37
N LYS A 28 -11.55 29.00 -2.28
CA LYS A 28 -11.30 30.09 -3.26
C LYS A 28 -11.59 29.69 -4.71
N GLY A 29 -12.63 28.91 -4.92
CA GLY A 29 -13.02 28.41 -6.25
C GLY A 29 -12.20 27.23 -6.76
N MET A 30 -11.29 26.68 -5.95
CA MET A 30 -10.56 25.44 -6.28
C MET A 30 -11.46 24.20 -6.14
N TYR A 31 -11.08 23.15 -6.83
CA TYR A 31 -11.72 21.85 -6.70
C TYR A 31 -11.42 21.24 -5.32
N VAL A 32 -12.47 20.71 -4.69
CA VAL A 32 -12.36 19.85 -3.51
C VAL A 32 -12.66 18.44 -3.93
N VAL A 33 -11.69 17.55 -3.79
CA VAL A 33 -11.76 16.14 -4.21
C VAL A 33 -11.35 15.24 -3.05
N PRO A 34 -11.77 13.96 -3.05
CA PRO A 34 -11.18 12.98 -2.13
C PRO A 34 -9.66 12.90 -2.29
N GLY A 35 -8.94 12.60 -1.21
CA GLY A 35 -7.52 12.36 -1.28
C GLY A 35 -7.18 11.15 -2.15
N GLY A 36 -5.99 11.18 -2.76
CA GLY A 36 -5.50 10.08 -3.60
C GLY A 36 -5.31 8.80 -2.80
N VAL A 37 -5.64 7.67 -3.42
CA VAL A 37 -5.32 6.34 -2.90
C VAL A 37 -4.21 5.77 -3.78
N GLU A 38 -3.00 5.70 -3.25
CA GLU A 38 -1.85 5.14 -3.94
C GLU A 38 -1.77 3.64 -3.68
N ILE A 39 -1.96 2.85 -4.71
CA ILE A 39 -2.02 1.39 -4.60
C ILE A 39 -0.75 0.68 -5.07
N HIS A 40 0.22 1.42 -5.65
CA HIS A 40 1.44 0.85 -6.19
C HIS A 40 2.53 1.94 -6.32
N CYS A 41 3.42 2.01 -5.35
CA CYS A 41 4.62 2.85 -5.44
C CYS A 41 5.76 2.26 -4.62
N HIS A 42 6.98 2.40 -5.12
CA HIS A 42 8.18 1.81 -4.51
C HIS A 42 8.89 2.73 -3.53
N GLY A 43 8.53 4.00 -3.52
CA GLY A 43 9.15 5.00 -2.66
C GLY A 43 8.84 6.42 -3.08
N GLY A 44 9.57 7.38 -2.55
CA GLY A 44 9.42 8.80 -2.85
C GLY A 44 10.30 9.68 -1.99
N GLY A 45 10.62 10.90 -2.45
CA GLY A 45 11.37 11.85 -1.66
C GLY A 45 12.79 11.41 -1.26
N GLY A 46 13.33 10.37 -1.89
CA GLY A 46 14.62 9.78 -1.58
C GLY A 46 14.58 8.56 -0.66
N GLY A 47 13.39 8.13 -0.20
CA GLY A 47 13.20 6.86 0.52
C GLY A 47 12.66 5.77 -0.41
N ASP A 48 13.12 4.53 -0.23
CA ASP A 48 12.67 3.34 -0.93
C ASP A 48 12.10 2.33 0.08
N PHE A 49 10.93 1.78 -0.19
CA PHE A 49 10.30 0.79 0.72
C PHE A 49 11.09 -0.52 0.81
N MET A 50 11.93 -0.82 -0.20
CA MET A 50 12.86 -1.95 -0.18
C MET A 50 13.91 -1.86 0.94
N GLU A 51 14.18 -0.66 1.47
CA GLU A 51 15.09 -0.48 2.60
C GLU A 51 14.53 -1.08 3.90
N GLY A 52 13.21 -1.26 4.01
CA GLY A 52 12.55 -1.84 5.17
C GLY A 52 12.61 -0.99 6.45
N THR A 53 13.26 0.18 6.40
CA THR A 53 13.46 1.05 7.56
C THR A 53 12.29 2.01 7.77
N GLU A 54 12.03 2.38 9.03
CA GLU A 54 10.98 3.36 9.34
C GLU A 54 11.28 4.73 8.73
N GLU A 55 12.55 5.12 8.68
CA GLU A 55 12.97 6.40 8.09
C GLU A 55 12.64 6.47 6.60
N ALA A 56 12.98 5.44 5.82
CA ALA A 56 12.67 5.36 4.40
C ALA A 56 11.16 5.36 4.14
N PHE A 57 10.40 4.56 4.91
CA PHE A 57 8.94 4.52 4.83
C PHE A 57 8.33 5.90 5.08
N ARG A 58 8.68 6.57 6.18
CA ARG A 58 8.16 7.91 6.50
C ARG A 58 8.55 8.94 5.46
N THR A 59 9.78 8.89 4.95
CA THR A 59 10.25 9.78 3.89
C THR A 59 9.40 9.64 2.63
N ALA A 60 9.19 8.42 2.17
CA ALA A 60 8.39 8.14 0.99
C ALA A 60 6.91 8.51 1.19
N ILE A 61 6.29 8.07 2.29
CA ILE A 61 4.89 8.37 2.61
C ILE A 61 4.67 9.89 2.66
N ASN A 62 5.53 10.64 3.37
CA ASN A 62 5.41 12.08 3.49
C ASN A 62 5.56 12.80 2.13
N ALA A 63 6.39 12.27 1.23
CA ALA A 63 6.50 12.82 -0.12
C ALA A 63 5.17 12.71 -0.88
N HIS A 64 4.50 11.57 -0.81
CA HIS A 64 3.19 11.36 -1.44
C HIS A 64 2.09 12.20 -0.78
N MET A 65 2.07 12.25 0.55
CA MET A 65 1.06 13.02 1.30
C MET A 65 1.10 14.53 0.98
N LYS A 66 2.28 15.10 0.76
CA LYS A 66 2.45 16.50 0.34
C LYS A 66 1.77 16.82 -1.00
N HIS A 67 1.49 15.81 -1.80
CA HIS A 67 0.83 15.95 -3.10
C HIS A 67 -0.61 15.43 -3.10
N GLY A 68 -1.21 15.22 -1.92
CA GLY A 68 -2.64 14.92 -1.77
C GLY A 68 -2.98 13.44 -1.69
N THR A 69 -2.00 12.54 -1.60
CA THR A 69 -2.25 11.13 -1.25
C THR A 69 -2.66 11.04 0.21
N THR A 70 -3.79 10.41 0.49
CA THR A 70 -4.30 10.20 1.86
C THR A 70 -4.32 8.75 2.29
N SER A 71 -4.07 7.84 1.36
CA SER A 71 -4.00 6.40 1.63
C SER A 71 -2.96 5.77 0.71
N ILE A 72 -2.12 4.87 1.24
CA ILE A 72 -0.99 4.33 0.49
C ILE A 72 -0.73 2.86 0.81
N PHE A 73 -0.36 2.10 -0.22
CA PHE A 73 0.23 0.77 -0.12
C PHE A 73 1.72 0.85 -0.47
N PRO A 74 2.63 0.92 0.52
CA PRO A 74 4.04 0.68 0.27
C PRO A 74 4.24 -0.61 -0.52
N THR A 75 5.00 -0.52 -1.63
CA THR A 75 5.19 -1.62 -2.57
C THR A 75 6.64 -2.08 -2.58
N LEU A 76 6.86 -3.38 -2.39
CA LEU A 76 8.17 -4.01 -2.62
C LEU A 76 8.22 -4.60 -4.03
N SER A 77 9.33 -4.40 -4.70
CA SER A 77 9.70 -5.19 -5.89
C SER A 77 10.05 -6.63 -5.48
N SER A 78 10.43 -7.48 -6.43
CA SER A 78 10.90 -8.84 -6.16
C SER A 78 11.97 -8.86 -5.07
N SER A 79 11.61 -9.44 -3.92
CA SER A 79 12.38 -9.34 -2.67
C SER A 79 12.72 -10.73 -2.13
N THR A 80 13.75 -10.78 -1.29
CA THR A 80 14.01 -11.94 -0.45
C THR A 80 13.09 -11.97 0.76
N VAL A 81 12.91 -13.13 1.37
CA VAL A 81 12.10 -13.27 2.60
C VAL A 81 12.54 -12.30 3.72
N PRO A 82 13.84 -12.16 4.04
CA PRO A 82 14.29 -11.19 5.03
C PRO A 82 13.90 -9.73 4.71
N MET A 83 13.93 -9.32 3.45
CA MET A 83 13.51 -7.98 3.03
C MET A 83 12.00 -7.79 3.22
N ILE A 84 11.21 -8.80 2.86
CA ILE A 84 9.76 -8.79 3.09
C ILE A 84 9.46 -8.67 4.60
N GLU A 85 10.16 -9.43 5.43
CA GLU A 85 9.96 -9.40 6.88
C GLU A 85 10.29 -8.03 7.49
N ALA A 86 11.40 -7.42 7.10
CA ALA A 86 11.79 -6.08 7.58
C ALA A 86 10.75 -5.02 7.20
N ALA A 87 10.30 -5.03 5.95
CA ALA A 87 9.28 -4.10 5.47
C ALA A 87 7.91 -4.37 6.12
N ALA A 88 7.52 -5.63 6.31
CA ALA A 88 6.26 -6.01 6.95
C ALA A 88 6.21 -5.61 8.43
N GLU A 89 7.33 -5.74 9.15
CA GLU A 89 7.45 -5.25 10.52
C GLU A 89 7.24 -3.74 10.60
N THR A 90 7.94 -3.00 9.75
CA THR A 90 7.81 -1.53 9.66
C THR A 90 6.39 -1.12 9.25
N CYS A 91 5.83 -1.74 8.21
CA CYS A 91 4.48 -1.49 7.75
C CYS A 91 3.44 -1.74 8.86
N THR A 92 3.57 -2.86 9.61
CA THR A 92 2.66 -3.20 10.71
C THR A 92 2.67 -2.13 11.80
N ARG A 93 3.85 -1.61 12.16
CA ARG A 93 3.97 -0.53 13.15
C ARG A 93 3.30 0.75 12.66
N LEU A 94 3.58 1.16 11.43
CA LEU A 94 3.01 2.37 10.85
C LEU A 94 1.50 2.28 10.68
N MET A 95 0.96 1.13 10.29
CA MET A 95 -0.49 0.91 10.19
C MET A 95 -1.22 1.07 11.52
N ALA A 96 -0.55 0.78 12.63
CA ALA A 96 -1.15 0.86 13.98
C ALA A 96 -1.18 2.28 14.55
N GLU A 97 -0.55 3.25 13.88
CA GLU A 97 -0.55 4.64 14.34
C GLU A 97 -1.92 5.30 14.11
N PRO A 98 -2.35 6.20 14.99
CA PRO A 98 -3.53 7.01 14.75
C PRO A 98 -3.41 7.79 13.44
N ASP A 99 -4.49 7.81 12.66
CA ASP A 99 -4.58 8.54 11.38
C ASP A 99 -3.53 8.14 10.32
N SER A 100 -2.98 6.93 10.44
CA SER A 100 -2.01 6.42 9.49
C SER A 100 -2.59 6.37 8.07
N PRO A 101 -1.86 6.86 7.05
CA PRO A 101 -2.26 6.69 5.66
C PRO A 101 -1.95 5.28 5.12
N VAL A 102 -1.20 4.45 5.86
CA VAL A 102 -0.76 3.13 5.40
C VAL A 102 -1.90 2.12 5.52
N LEU A 103 -2.36 1.59 4.39
CA LEU A 103 -3.45 0.62 4.31
C LEU A 103 -2.98 -0.84 4.38
N GLY A 104 -1.73 -1.09 4.07
CA GLY A 104 -1.12 -2.41 4.02
C GLY A 104 0.15 -2.42 3.18
N LEU A 105 0.79 -3.58 3.11
CA LEU A 105 1.95 -3.82 2.27
C LEU A 105 1.51 -4.49 0.96
N HIS A 106 2.07 -4.03 -0.14
CA HIS A 106 1.94 -4.63 -1.46
C HIS A 106 3.27 -5.31 -1.83
N LEU A 107 3.21 -6.57 -2.23
CA LEU A 107 4.34 -7.32 -2.77
C LEU A 107 4.18 -7.45 -4.29
N GLU A 108 4.98 -6.73 -5.06
CA GLU A 108 5.06 -6.88 -6.51
C GLU A 108 6.04 -8.01 -6.85
N GLY A 109 5.52 -9.20 -6.91
CA GLY A 109 6.34 -10.41 -7.06
C GLY A 109 6.80 -10.89 -5.67
N HIS A 110 7.74 -11.69 -5.64
CA HIS A 110 8.78 -12.26 -6.53
C HIS A 110 8.31 -13.42 -7.45
N TYR A 111 7.07 -13.83 -7.39
CA TYR A 111 6.49 -14.91 -8.21
C TYR A 111 6.11 -14.39 -9.61
N LEU A 112 7.09 -13.89 -10.34
CA LEU A 112 6.93 -13.29 -11.67
C LEU A 112 7.58 -14.13 -12.76
N ASN A 113 7.16 -13.93 -14.00
CA ASN A 113 7.78 -14.59 -15.13
C ASN A 113 9.09 -13.88 -15.51
N ILE A 114 10.21 -14.59 -15.41
CA ILE A 114 11.53 -14.04 -15.73
C ILE A 114 11.64 -13.43 -17.14
N LYS A 115 10.85 -13.93 -18.09
CA LYS A 115 10.82 -13.38 -19.45
C LYS A 115 10.16 -12.00 -19.53
N MET A 116 9.38 -11.65 -18.51
CA MET A 116 8.63 -10.40 -18.41
C MET A 116 9.04 -9.60 -17.15
N ALA A 117 10.23 -9.83 -16.65
CA ALA A 117 10.70 -9.26 -15.39
C ALA A 117 10.71 -7.72 -15.35
N GLY A 118 10.89 -7.06 -16.50
CA GLY A 118 10.98 -5.60 -16.52
C GLY A 118 12.14 -5.09 -15.68
N GLY A 119 11.84 -4.21 -14.73
CA GLY A 119 12.81 -3.67 -13.77
C GLY A 119 13.02 -4.49 -12.50
N GLN A 120 12.44 -5.69 -12.42
CA GLN A 120 12.59 -6.57 -11.25
C GLN A 120 14.00 -7.17 -11.17
N MET A 121 14.46 -7.52 -9.97
CA MET A 121 15.74 -8.18 -9.74
C MET A 121 15.64 -9.67 -10.13
N PRO A 122 16.30 -10.11 -11.22
CA PRO A 122 16.13 -11.47 -11.76
C PRO A 122 16.47 -12.58 -10.77
N GLU A 123 17.45 -12.33 -9.90
CA GLU A 123 17.90 -13.28 -8.87
C GLU A 123 16.86 -13.57 -7.80
N ASN A 124 15.87 -12.70 -7.63
CA ASN A 124 14.79 -12.87 -6.67
C ASN A 124 13.54 -13.50 -7.30
N ILE A 125 13.47 -13.58 -8.64
CA ILE A 125 12.29 -14.12 -9.34
C ILE A 125 12.30 -15.65 -9.25
N LYS A 126 11.14 -16.22 -8.91
CA LYS A 126 10.95 -17.67 -8.79
C LYS A 126 9.48 -18.07 -8.93
N ASP A 127 9.23 -19.37 -9.01
CA ASP A 127 7.90 -19.93 -8.94
C ASP A 127 7.34 -19.88 -7.50
N PRO A 128 6.01 -19.81 -7.31
CA PRO A 128 5.38 -19.85 -5.99
C PRO A 128 5.71 -21.13 -5.22
N ASP A 129 6.25 -20.97 -4.00
CA ASP A 129 6.55 -22.07 -3.08
C ASP A 129 5.66 -21.99 -1.83
N PRO A 130 4.80 -23.00 -1.56
CA PRO A 130 3.97 -23.05 -0.36
C PRO A 130 4.78 -23.01 0.94
N ASN A 131 5.98 -23.55 0.96
CA ASN A 131 6.86 -23.52 2.14
C ASN A 131 7.37 -22.11 2.45
N GLU A 132 7.26 -21.20 1.50
CA GLU A 132 7.65 -19.80 1.66
C GLU A 132 6.44 -18.88 1.87
N TYR A 133 5.46 -18.87 0.95
CA TYR A 133 4.39 -17.91 1.04
C TYR A 133 3.42 -18.18 2.20
N ILE A 134 3.20 -19.46 2.60
CA ILE A 134 2.30 -19.77 3.72
C ILE A 134 2.82 -19.14 5.03
N PRO A 135 4.08 -19.38 5.46
CA PRO A 135 4.60 -18.75 6.66
C PRO A 135 4.56 -17.21 6.63
N ILE A 136 4.85 -16.60 5.47
CA ILE A 136 4.80 -15.14 5.30
C ILE A 136 3.38 -14.62 5.53
N VAL A 137 2.38 -15.21 4.86
CA VAL A 137 0.98 -14.80 4.96
C VAL A 137 0.42 -15.02 6.37
N GLU A 138 0.75 -16.13 7.01
CA GLU A 138 0.29 -16.43 8.37
C GLU A 138 0.92 -15.50 9.43
N LYS A 139 2.12 -15.04 9.20
CA LYS A 139 2.84 -14.14 10.11
C LYS A 139 2.43 -12.68 9.97
N TRP A 140 2.19 -12.20 8.74
CA TRP A 140 2.09 -10.79 8.43
C TRP A 140 0.72 -10.35 7.90
N ASN A 141 -0.17 -9.96 8.79
CA ASN A 141 -1.50 -9.45 8.45
C ASN A 141 -1.49 -8.10 7.69
N CYS A 142 -0.35 -7.41 7.65
CA CYS A 142 -0.20 -6.17 6.90
C CYS A 142 -0.14 -6.39 5.38
N ILE A 143 0.17 -7.59 4.90
CA ILE A 143 0.17 -7.88 3.47
C ILE A 143 -1.28 -7.90 2.97
N LYS A 144 -1.60 -6.99 2.03
CA LYS A 144 -2.96 -6.81 1.51
C LYS A 144 -3.06 -7.03 0.01
N ARG A 145 -1.93 -6.99 -0.68
CA ARG A 145 -1.84 -7.25 -2.11
C ARG A 145 -0.55 -8.01 -2.40
N TRP A 146 -0.62 -8.99 -3.32
CA TRP A 146 0.55 -9.75 -3.75
C TRP A 146 0.39 -10.16 -5.21
N ASP A 147 1.14 -9.53 -6.09
CA ASP A 147 1.10 -9.80 -7.53
C ASP A 147 1.89 -11.05 -7.88
N ALA A 148 1.36 -11.87 -8.79
CA ALA A 148 2.03 -13.04 -9.33
C ALA A 148 1.67 -13.28 -10.79
N ALA A 149 2.58 -13.88 -11.57
CA ALA A 149 2.33 -14.29 -12.94
C ALA A 149 1.48 -15.58 -12.93
N PRO A 150 0.23 -15.54 -13.43
CA PRO A 150 -0.71 -16.66 -13.30
C PRO A 150 -0.33 -17.89 -14.10
N GLU A 151 0.54 -17.76 -15.11
CA GLU A 151 1.03 -18.84 -15.94
C GLU A 151 2.14 -19.69 -15.29
N LEU A 152 2.69 -19.26 -14.14
CA LEU A 152 3.74 -20.03 -13.46
C LEU A 152 3.21 -21.30 -12.81
N PRO A 153 4.06 -22.35 -12.73
CA PRO A 153 3.73 -23.53 -11.93
C PRO A 153 3.37 -23.14 -10.49
N GLY A 154 2.23 -23.61 -10.00
CA GLY A 154 1.78 -23.32 -8.63
C GLY A 154 1.06 -21.98 -8.43
N ALA A 155 1.06 -21.06 -9.42
CA ALA A 155 0.47 -19.73 -9.28
C ALA A 155 -1.04 -19.77 -8.97
N MET A 156 -1.79 -20.68 -9.56
CA MET A 156 -3.22 -20.81 -9.30
C MET A 156 -3.52 -21.26 -7.85
N GLN A 157 -2.67 -22.13 -7.29
CA GLN A 157 -2.79 -22.54 -5.89
C GLN A 157 -2.43 -21.38 -4.95
N PHE A 158 -1.35 -20.66 -5.27
CA PHE A 158 -0.95 -19.46 -4.57
C PHE A 158 -2.09 -18.41 -4.57
N GLY A 159 -2.60 -18.03 -5.74
CA GLY A 159 -3.69 -17.06 -5.87
C GLY A 159 -4.93 -17.46 -5.07
N LYS A 160 -5.35 -18.73 -5.14
CA LYS A 160 -6.46 -19.24 -4.35
C LYS A 160 -6.20 -19.16 -2.85
N TYR A 161 -4.97 -19.44 -2.42
CA TYR A 161 -4.60 -19.37 -1.01
C TYR A 161 -4.67 -17.93 -0.49
N ILE A 162 -3.99 -16.99 -1.15
CA ILE A 162 -3.92 -15.58 -0.68
C ILE A 162 -5.28 -14.90 -0.75
N THR A 163 -6.08 -15.14 -1.79
CA THR A 163 -7.44 -14.59 -1.88
C THR A 163 -8.36 -15.15 -0.81
N GLY A 164 -8.19 -16.42 -0.43
CA GLY A 164 -8.89 -17.04 0.73
C GLY A 164 -8.50 -16.40 2.08
N LYS A 165 -7.39 -15.71 2.15
CA LYS A 165 -6.94 -14.90 3.31
C LYS A 165 -7.32 -13.42 3.21
N GLY A 166 -8.03 -13.02 2.16
CA GLY A 166 -8.43 -11.62 1.92
C GLY A 166 -7.33 -10.74 1.35
N ILE A 167 -6.27 -11.34 0.81
CA ILE A 167 -5.19 -10.64 0.08
C ILE A 167 -5.59 -10.55 -1.38
N VAL A 168 -5.47 -9.37 -1.99
CA VAL A 168 -5.72 -9.17 -3.42
C VAL A 168 -4.57 -9.77 -4.23
N ALA A 169 -4.92 -10.57 -5.27
CA ALA A 169 -3.97 -11.16 -6.22
C ALA A 169 -3.95 -10.36 -7.52
#